data_1e48821fbd0e8b2c27b3f59857e7264d
#
_entry.id   1e48821fbd0e8b2c27b3f59857e7264d
#
_cell.length_a   1.000
_cell.length_b   1.000
_cell.length_c   1.000
_cell.angle_alpha   90.00
_cell.angle_beta   90.00
_cell.angle_gamma   90.00
#
_symmetry.space_group_name_H-M   'P 1'
#
loop_
_entity.id
_entity.type
_entity.pdbx_description
1 polymer ?
#
loop_
_entity_poly.entity_id
_entity_poly.type
_entity_poly.pdbx_seq_one_letter_code
_entity_poly.pdbx_strand_id
1 'polypeptide(L)'
;MIGRFGYKIFFDRYLFDAMKKIFLLSILLIICGCKGKQADDNFPEFEFRSNLKLLGDFENSGPFSLRLPKNYNQIDLERFTQLEDALKNERNSFFNIELIKAFSAQENSVILISTIDESNVFSKLDDAYFEYLSSMPETVSVSKSSFKLNGINTVQYQINGKTLTNIKLFLSVLEKTYYLNYYVSNLLFNDKLSEFESCLSTLEINKEFTE
;
A
#
# COMPACT_ATOMS: atom_id res chain seq x y z
N MET A 1 8.47 -18.82 80.20
CA MET A 1 7.77 -19.16 78.96
C MET A 1 7.23 -17.86 78.28
N ILE A 2 8.07 -16.94 77.94
CA ILE A 2 7.68 -15.70 77.25
C ILE A 2 8.81 -15.44 76.26
N GLY A 3 8.62 -15.69 75.00
CA GLY A 3 9.70 -15.40 74.02
C GLY A 3 9.46 -15.85 72.57
N ARG A 4 8.27 -16.35 72.25
CA ARG A 4 8.03 -16.84 70.85
C ARG A 4 6.96 -16.10 70.04
N PHE A 5 6.26 -15.13 70.57
CA PHE A 5 5.17 -14.43 69.89
C PHE A 5 5.59 -13.11 69.20
N GLY A 6 6.71 -12.51 69.61
CA GLY A 6 7.13 -11.20 69.05
C GLY A 6 7.77 -11.27 67.69
N TYR A 7 8.42 -12.37 67.31
CA TYR A 7 9.15 -12.49 66.06
C TYR A 7 8.25 -12.71 64.78
N LYS A 8 7.11 -13.35 65.01
CA LYS A 8 6.20 -13.68 63.89
C LYS A 8 5.48 -12.44 63.31
N ILE A 9 5.11 -11.49 64.18
CA ILE A 9 4.39 -10.27 63.80
C ILE A 9 5.34 -9.30 63.08
N PHE A 10 6.64 -9.29 63.43
CA PHE A 10 7.62 -8.42 62.75
C PHE A 10 7.99 -8.95 61.37
N PHE A 11 8.05 -10.25 61.17
CA PHE A 11 8.38 -10.88 59.88
C PHE A 11 7.25 -10.71 58.88
N ASP A 12 5.98 -10.83 59.32
CA ASP A 12 4.82 -10.65 58.45
C ASP A 12 4.67 -9.18 57.96
N ARG A 13 5.00 -8.20 58.79
CA ARG A 13 4.99 -6.79 58.37
C ARG A 13 6.08 -6.47 57.37
N TYR A 14 7.28 -7.01 57.55
CA TYR A 14 8.38 -6.79 56.58
C TYR A 14 8.09 -7.45 55.22
N LEU A 15 7.51 -8.64 55.24
CA LEU A 15 7.13 -9.35 54.03
C LEU A 15 6.02 -8.61 53.26
N PHE A 16 5.05 -8.07 53.98
CA PHE A 16 3.93 -7.31 53.41
C PHE A 16 4.37 -5.97 52.81
N ASP A 17 5.31 -5.27 53.42
CA ASP A 17 5.87 -4.02 52.87
C ASP A 17 6.81 -4.28 51.68
N ALA A 18 7.55 -5.37 51.72
CA ALA A 18 8.37 -5.79 50.55
C ALA A 18 7.50 -6.18 49.35
N MET A 19 6.42 -6.91 49.57
CA MET A 19 5.46 -7.26 48.52
C MET A 19 4.75 -6.03 47.91
N LYS A 20 4.36 -5.05 48.74
CA LYS A 20 3.80 -3.78 48.26
C LYS A 20 4.77 -3.00 47.42
N LYS A 21 6.04 -2.94 47.78
CA LYS A 21 7.08 -2.25 46.99
C LYS A 21 7.34 -2.95 45.65
N ILE A 22 7.36 -4.28 45.63
CA ILE A 22 7.52 -5.07 44.39
C ILE A 22 6.30 -4.89 43.49
N PHE A 23 5.09 -4.87 44.06
CA PHE A 23 3.86 -4.65 43.29
C PHE A 23 3.78 -3.24 42.74
N LEU A 24 4.20 -2.20 43.49
CA LEU A 24 4.30 -0.82 43.00
C LEU A 24 5.36 -0.67 41.91
N LEU A 25 6.50 -1.36 42.01
CA LEU A 25 7.57 -1.35 41.00
C LEU A 25 7.12 -2.03 39.71
N SER A 26 6.35 -3.13 39.80
CA SER A 26 5.81 -3.81 38.63
C SER A 26 4.74 -2.99 37.91
N ILE A 27 3.91 -2.24 38.63
CA ILE A 27 2.94 -1.29 38.00
C ILE A 27 3.67 -0.14 37.33
N LEU A 28 4.76 0.38 37.93
CA LEU A 28 5.56 1.45 37.33
C LEU A 28 6.25 1.00 36.04
N LEU A 29 6.72 -0.25 35.98
CA LEU A 29 7.31 -0.83 34.79
C LEU A 29 6.28 -1.04 33.64
N ILE A 30 5.03 -1.33 33.99
CA ILE A 30 3.93 -1.45 33.00
C ILE A 30 3.54 -0.08 32.43
N ILE A 31 3.62 0.99 33.23
CA ILE A 31 3.30 2.36 32.78
C ILE A 31 4.46 3.00 31.98
N CYS A 32 5.72 2.63 32.29
CA CYS A 32 6.89 3.02 31.52
C CYS A 32 7.14 2.16 30.27
N GLY A 33 6.32 1.12 30.04
CA GLY A 33 6.35 0.29 28.85
C GLY A 33 6.01 1.14 27.62
N CYS A 34 7.04 1.52 26.92
CA CYS A 34 7.12 1.89 25.53
C CYS A 34 5.88 2.60 24.97
N LYS A 35 5.92 3.94 24.97
CA LYS A 35 5.46 4.66 23.78
C LYS A 35 6.45 4.38 22.63
N GLY A 36 6.57 3.14 22.22
CA GLY A 36 6.99 2.81 20.87
C GLY A 36 5.99 3.51 19.99
N LYS A 37 6.46 4.31 19.03
CA LYS A 37 5.65 4.64 17.85
C LYS A 37 5.01 3.33 17.46
N GLN A 38 3.67 3.21 17.54
CA GLN A 38 2.96 2.18 16.81
C GLN A 38 3.37 2.42 15.36
N ALA A 39 4.35 1.66 14.90
CA ALA A 39 4.51 1.46 13.48
C ALA A 39 3.13 1.00 13.04
N ASP A 40 2.62 1.59 11.99
CA ASP A 40 1.34 1.20 11.39
C ASP A 40 1.58 -0.20 10.83
N ASP A 41 1.43 -1.23 11.69
CA ASP A 41 1.77 -2.63 11.39
C ASP A 41 1.00 -3.17 10.18
N ASN A 42 -0.01 -2.41 9.72
CA ASN A 42 -0.80 -2.74 8.54
C ASN A 42 -0.06 -2.49 7.21
N PHE A 43 1.01 -1.66 7.21
CA PHE A 43 1.76 -1.31 6.01
C PHE A 43 3.26 -1.45 6.28
N PRO A 44 3.84 -2.67 6.15
CA PRO A 44 5.29 -2.87 6.25
C PRO A 44 6.00 -2.13 5.10
N GLU A 45 7.20 -1.61 5.37
CA GLU A 45 8.04 -1.03 4.33
C GLU A 45 8.40 -2.10 3.29
N PHE A 46 8.32 -1.73 2.02
CA PHE A 46 8.64 -2.59 0.90
C PHE A 46 9.43 -1.84 -0.16
N GLU A 47 10.51 -2.45 -0.63
CA GLU A 47 11.37 -1.91 -1.69
C GLU A 47 11.35 -2.84 -2.90
N PHE A 48 10.98 -2.30 -4.05
CA PHE A 48 11.13 -3.00 -5.33
C PHE A 48 12.58 -3.00 -5.78
N ARG A 49 12.98 -4.07 -6.46
CA ARG A 49 14.30 -4.11 -7.13
C ARG A 49 14.33 -3.10 -8.26
N SER A 50 15.30 -2.19 -8.23
CA SER A 50 15.46 -1.17 -9.25
C SER A 50 16.48 -1.58 -10.30
N ASN A 51 16.08 -1.49 -11.58
CA ASN A 51 17.00 -1.55 -12.71
C ASN A 51 16.82 -0.28 -13.55
N LEU A 52 17.54 0.78 -13.18
CA LEU A 52 17.45 2.09 -13.84
C LEU A 52 17.78 2.05 -15.34
N LYS A 53 18.48 1.01 -15.82
CA LYS A 53 18.78 0.85 -17.26
C LYS A 53 17.52 0.58 -18.09
N LEU A 54 16.46 0.08 -17.48
CA LEU A 54 15.17 -0.19 -18.13
C LEU A 54 14.30 1.07 -18.24
N LEU A 55 14.63 2.14 -17.50
CA LEU A 55 13.79 3.30 -17.33
C LEU A 55 14.20 4.45 -18.24
N GLY A 56 13.19 5.22 -18.67
CA GLY A 56 13.30 6.49 -19.40
C GLY A 56 13.34 7.69 -18.44
N ASP A 57 12.74 8.80 -18.90
CA ASP A 57 12.67 10.05 -18.15
C ASP A 57 11.63 10.00 -17.03
N PHE A 58 11.71 10.98 -16.11
CA PHE A 58 10.69 11.18 -15.10
C PHE A 58 9.39 11.69 -15.73
N GLU A 59 8.29 11.11 -15.27
CA GLU A 59 6.94 11.53 -15.59
C GLU A 59 6.30 12.11 -14.33
N ASN A 60 5.86 13.37 -14.41
CA ASN A 60 5.18 14.05 -13.32
C ASN A 60 3.67 13.85 -13.42
N SER A 61 3.06 13.39 -12.33
CA SER A 61 1.62 13.17 -12.24
C SER A 61 1.04 13.91 -11.04
N GLY A 62 1.23 15.22 -11.00
CA GLY A 62 0.83 16.08 -9.89
C GLY A 62 1.75 15.87 -8.67
N PRO A 63 1.22 15.39 -7.52
CA PRO A 63 2.00 15.35 -6.28
C PRO A 63 3.04 14.23 -6.23
N PHE A 64 3.14 13.38 -7.24
CA PHE A 64 4.21 12.40 -7.33
C PHE A 64 4.81 12.32 -8.73
N SER A 65 6.01 11.80 -8.81
CA SER A 65 6.73 11.50 -10.05
C SER A 65 7.27 10.09 -10.02
N LEU A 66 7.44 9.50 -11.20
CA LEU A 66 8.06 8.19 -11.39
C LEU A 66 8.73 8.12 -12.76
N ARG A 67 9.69 7.22 -12.93
CA ARG A 67 10.31 6.99 -14.24
C ARG A 67 9.59 5.85 -14.95
N LEU A 68 9.09 6.11 -16.13
CA LEU A 68 8.47 5.08 -16.97
C LEU A 68 9.51 4.16 -17.59
N PRO A 69 9.15 2.92 -17.94
CA PRO A 69 10.02 2.08 -18.76
C PRO A 69 10.24 2.74 -20.14
N LYS A 70 11.44 2.56 -20.72
CA LYS A 70 11.90 3.28 -21.94
C LYS A 70 10.97 3.15 -23.14
N ASN A 71 10.29 2.04 -23.25
CA ASN A 71 9.46 1.71 -24.42
C ASN A 71 8.00 2.15 -24.29
N TYR A 72 7.66 2.85 -23.17
CA TYR A 72 6.32 3.36 -22.97
C TYR A 72 6.21 4.78 -23.50
N ASN A 73 5.19 4.99 -24.30
CA ASN A 73 4.85 6.30 -24.85
C ASN A 73 3.46 6.70 -24.38
N GLN A 74 3.25 7.99 -24.22
CA GLN A 74 1.92 8.50 -23.92
C GLN A 74 0.97 8.14 -25.05
N ILE A 75 -0.22 7.70 -24.71
CA ILE A 75 -1.27 7.32 -25.67
C ILE A 75 -1.83 8.59 -26.30
N ASP A 76 -2.20 8.53 -27.58
CA ASP A 76 -2.85 9.63 -28.29
C ASP A 76 -4.24 9.95 -27.70
N LEU A 77 -4.75 11.15 -28.03
CA LEU A 77 -5.99 11.66 -27.45
C LEU A 77 -7.21 10.78 -27.75
N GLU A 78 -7.28 10.22 -28.96
CA GLU A 78 -8.42 9.38 -29.36
C GLU A 78 -8.48 8.11 -28.48
N ARG A 79 -7.35 7.42 -28.35
CA ARG A 79 -7.23 6.22 -27.54
C ARG A 79 -7.37 6.51 -26.06
N PHE A 80 -6.89 7.68 -25.60
CA PHE A 80 -7.09 8.15 -24.24
C PHE A 80 -8.59 8.31 -23.91
N THR A 81 -9.35 8.96 -24.80
CA THR A 81 -10.80 9.16 -24.64
C THR A 81 -11.54 7.81 -24.59
N GLN A 82 -11.16 6.85 -25.46
CA GLN A 82 -11.74 5.50 -25.44
C GLN A 82 -11.49 4.78 -24.12
N LEU A 83 -10.27 4.89 -23.56
CA LEU A 83 -9.93 4.32 -22.26
C LEU A 83 -10.68 5.00 -21.11
N GLU A 84 -10.79 6.32 -21.17
CA GLU A 84 -11.57 7.08 -20.18
C GLU A 84 -13.04 6.67 -20.18
N ASP A 85 -13.64 6.52 -21.37
CA ASP A 85 -15.03 6.06 -21.48
C ASP A 85 -15.19 4.60 -21.05
N ALA A 86 -14.23 3.73 -21.33
CA ALA A 86 -14.23 2.36 -20.81
C ALA A 86 -14.15 2.34 -19.28
N LEU A 87 -13.28 3.14 -18.67
CA LEU A 87 -13.20 3.29 -17.22
C LEU A 87 -14.50 3.85 -16.64
N LYS A 88 -15.15 4.80 -17.31
CA LYS A 88 -16.48 5.30 -16.92
C LYS A 88 -17.54 4.22 -16.96
N ASN A 89 -17.50 3.32 -17.92
CA ASN A 89 -18.44 2.20 -18.07
C ASN A 89 -18.16 1.08 -17.05
N GLU A 90 -16.89 0.87 -16.68
CA GLU A 90 -16.48 0.00 -15.56
C GLU A 90 -16.74 0.66 -14.19
N ARG A 91 -17.26 1.88 -14.17
CA ARG A 91 -17.70 2.58 -12.95
C ARG A 91 -18.75 1.75 -12.23
N ASN A 92 -18.22 0.78 -11.59
CA ASN A 92 -18.94 0.02 -10.61
C ASN A 92 -19.05 0.86 -9.34
N SER A 93 -19.90 0.42 -8.51
CA SER A 93 -20.33 1.00 -7.25
C SER A 93 -19.21 1.28 -6.22
N PHE A 94 -17.94 1.08 -6.54
CA PHE A 94 -16.85 1.22 -5.57
C PHE A 94 -16.15 2.57 -5.62
N PHE A 95 -15.69 3.02 -6.80
CA PHE A 95 -14.86 4.22 -6.90
C PHE A 95 -15.21 5.08 -8.11
N ASN A 96 -15.16 6.40 -7.92
CA ASN A 96 -15.18 7.36 -9.02
C ASN A 96 -13.75 7.62 -9.50
N ILE A 97 -13.34 6.95 -10.58
CA ILE A 97 -12.00 7.00 -11.14
C ILE A 97 -11.95 8.02 -12.27
N GLU A 98 -10.99 8.94 -12.22
CA GLU A 98 -10.69 9.91 -13.25
C GLU A 98 -9.30 9.62 -13.81
N LEU A 99 -9.21 9.37 -15.14
CA LEU A 99 -7.95 9.11 -15.81
C LEU A 99 -7.15 10.40 -15.97
N ILE A 100 -5.90 10.42 -15.49
CA ILE A 100 -4.98 11.56 -15.63
C ILE A 100 -4.05 11.35 -16.82
N LYS A 101 -3.41 10.18 -16.91
CA LYS A 101 -2.43 9.83 -17.94
C LYS A 101 -2.51 8.35 -18.29
N ALA A 102 -2.17 8.05 -19.53
CA ALA A 102 -2.10 6.69 -20.03
C ALA A 102 -0.87 6.51 -20.92
N PHE A 103 -0.17 5.39 -20.73
CA PHE A 103 1.04 5.05 -21.48
C PHE A 103 0.95 3.61 -21.98
N SER A 104 1.47 3.37 -23.16
CA SER A 104 1.51 2.02 -23.73
C SER A 104 2.86 1.69 -24.34
N ALA A 105 3.24 0.43 -24.27
CA ALA A 105 4.30 -0.15 -25.07
C ALA A 105 3.71 -0.89 -26.29
N GLN A 106 4.53 -1.11 -27.32
CA GLN A 106 4.12 -1.80 -28.53
C GLN A 106 3.63 -3.24 -28.29
N GLU A 107 4.00 -3.84 -27.20
CA GLU A 107 3.74 -5.23 -26.82
C GLU A 107 2.49 -5.42 -25.96
N ASN A 108 1.45 -4.60 -26.14
CA ASN A 108 0.18 -4.68 -25.42
C ASN A 108 0.29 -4.61 -23.89
N SER A 109 1.22 -3.82 -23.39
CA SER A 109 1.25 -3.44 -21.99
C SER A 109 0.86 -1.97 -21.82
N VAL A 110 0.08 -1.67 -20.80
CA VAL A 110 -0.50 -0.34 -20.57
C VAL A 110 -0.33 0.04 -19.10
N ILE A 111 0.08 1.29 -18.86
CA ILE A 111 0.09 1.91 -17.53
C ILE A 111 -0.93 3.04 -17.55
N LEU A 112 -1.90 2.99 -16.64
CA LEU A 112 -2.87 4.05 -16.42
C LEU A 112 -2.58 4.72 -15.07
N ILE A 113 -2.58 6.05 -15.06
CA ILE A 113 -2.48 6.86 -13.85
C ILE A 113 -3.79 7.62 -13.71
N SER A 114 -4.47 7.42 -12.61
CA SER A 114 -5.78 7.99 -12.32
C SER A 114 -5.83 8.56 -10.91
N THR A 115 -6.81 9.41 -10.64
CA THR A 115 -7.19 9.82 -9.27
C THR A 115 -8.56 9.23 -8.93
N ILE A 116 -8.80 9.08 -7.63
CA ILE A 116 -10.10 8.70 -7.07
C ILE A 116 -10.56 9.86 -6.21
N ASP A 117 -11.64 10.50 -6.64
CA ASP A 117 -12.22 11.66 -5.94
C ASP A 117 -13.23 11.19 -4.88
N GLU A 118 -12.74 10.47 -3.90
CA GLU A 118 -13.53 10.00 -2.77
C GLU A 118 -12.69 9.99 -1.49
N SER A 119 -13.32 10.30 -0.37
CA SER A 119 -12.73 10.10 0.94
C SER A 119 -12.77 8.62 1.35
N ASN A 120 -11.81 8.20 2.16
CA ASN A 120 -11.78 6.85 2.76
C ASN A 120 -11.70 5.68 1.76
N VAL A 121 -11.05 5.87 0.61
CA VAL A 121 -10.86 4.79 -0.39
C VAL A 121 -10.27 3.53 0.26
N PHE A 122 -9.24 3.69 1.10
CA PHE A 122 -8.54 2.58 1.74
C PHE A 122 -9.46 1.72 2.63
N SER A 123 -10.49 2.29 3.25
CA SER A 123 -11.48 1.53 4.01
C SER A 123 -12.45 0.73 3.14
N LYS A 124 -12.57 1.08 1.86
CA LYS A 124 -13.38 0.34 0.87
C LYS A 124 -12.60 -0.78 0.19
N LEU A 125 -11.25 -0.80 0.33
CA LEU A 125 -10.37 -1.84 -0.18
C LEU A 125 -10.37 -3.05 0.77
N ASP A 126 -11.56 -3.55 1.07
CA ASP A 126 -11.87 -4.63 1.98
C ASP A 126 -12.18 -5.95 1.24
N ASP A 127 -12.78 -6.89 1.95
CA ASP A 127 -13.18 -8.17 1.41
C ASP A 127 -14.23 -8.03 0.30
N ALA A 128 -15.11 -7.03 0.36
CA ALA A 128 -16.15 -6.83 -0.66
C ALA A 128 -15.53 -6.42 -2.01
N TYR A 129 -14.51 -5.56 -2.00
CA TYR A 129 -13.79 -5.23 -3.23
C TYR A 129 -12.98 -6.41 -3.76
N PHE A 130 -12.36 -7.19 -2.87
CA PHE A 130 -11.65 -8.42 -3.23
C PHE A 130 -12.59 -9.44 -3.88
N GLU A 131 -13.77 -9.69 -3.28
CA GLU A 131 -14.81 -10.58 -3.83
C GLU A 131 -15.30 -10.08 -5.18
N TYR A 132 -15.51 -8.77 -5.33
CA TYR A 132 -15.88 -8.18 -6.62
C TYR A 132 -14.84 -8.50 -7.69
N LEU A 133 -13.55 -8.23 -7.44
CA LEU A 133 -12.47 -8.52 -8.39
C LEU A 133 -12.39 -10.03 -8.71
N SER A 134 -12.62 -10.88 -7.72
CA SER A 134 -12.61 -12.34 -7.88
C SER A 134 -13.80 -12.86 -8.70
N SER A 135 -14.91 -12.12 -8.70
CA SER A 135 -16.13 -12.47 -9.46
C SER A 135 -16.14 -11.97 -10.89
N MET A 136 -15.15 -11.12 -11.28
CA MET A 136 -15.11 -10.59 -12.65
C MET A 136 -14.93 -11.71 -13.68
N PRO A 137 -15.61 -11.63 -14.84
CA PRO A 137 -15.39 -12.53 -15.94
C PRO A 137 -13.90 -12.61 -16.31
N GLU A 138 -13.42 -13.81 -16.68
CA GLU A 138 -12.02 -14.06 -17.05
C GLU A 138 -11.01 -14.04 -15.89
N THR A 139 -11.36 -13.66 -14.67
CA THR A 139 -10.48 -13.74 -13.50
C THR A 139 -10.22 -15.19 -13.11
N VAL A 140 -8.95 -15.55 -12.97
CA VAL A 140 -8.49 -16.87 -12.51
C VAL A 140 -8.10 -16.83 -11.04
N SER A 141 -7.39 -15.76 -10.64
CA SER A 141 -7.01 -15.56 -9.25
C SER A 141 -6.80 -14.08 -8.94
N VAL A 142 -7.01 -13.71 -7.68
CA VAL A 142 -6.73 -12.40 -7.14
C VAL A 142 -5.85 -12.56 -5.91
N SER A 143 -4.84 -11.71 -5.76
CA SER A 143 -4.07 -11.56 -4.53
C SER A 143 -4.07 -10.11 -4.09
N LYS A 144 -4.05 -9.88 -2.76
CA LYS A 144 -4.00 -8.56 -2.14
C LYS A 144 -2.75 -8.46 -1.28
N SER A 145 -2.09 -7.32 -1.30
CA SER A 145 -1.00 -6.96 -0.39
C SER A 145 -1.10 -5.49 0.00
N SER A 146 -0.59 -5.17 1.20
CA SER A 146 -0.55 -3.82 1.73
C SER A 146 0.87 -3.55 2.22
N PHE A 147 1.46 -2.43 1.81
CA PHE A 147 2.84 -2.08 2.13
C PHE A 147 3.06 -0.57 2.00
N LYS A 148 4.18 -0.07 2.51
CA LYS A 148 4.67 1.27 2.20
C LYS A 148 5.66 1.21 1.06
N LEU A 149 5.41 2.00 0.03
CA LEU A 149 6.31 2.19 -1.09
C LEU A 149 6.91 3.60 -1.01
N ASN A 150 8.20 3.69 -0.67
CA ASN A 150 8.89 4.96 -0.46
C ASN A 150 8.13 5.89 0.53
N GLY A 151 7.63 5.33 1.63
CA GLY A 151 6.85 6.03 2.64
C GLY A 151 5.37 6.24 2.30
N ILE A 152 4.89 5.84 1.12
CA ILE A 152 3.51 5.97 0.65
C ILE A 152 2.73 4.70 1.00
N ASN A 153 1.65 4.82 1.78
CA ASN A 153 0.75 3.71 2.04
C ASN A 153 0.12 3.22 0.74
N THR A 154 0.32 1.95 0.44
CA THR A 154 -0.06 1.33 -0.83
C THR A 154 -0.85 0.05 -0.59
N VAL A 155 -1.97 -0.11 -1.28
CA VAL A 155 -2.68 -1.39 -1.38
C VAL A 155 -2.59 -1.86 -2.83
N GLN A 156 -2.12 -3.08 -3.01
CA GLN A 156 -1.97 -3.72 -4.32
C GLN A 156 -2.95 -4.88 -4.45
N TYR A 157 -3.60 -4.95 -5.61
CA TYR A 157 -4.27 -6.15 -6.09
C TYR A 157 -3.60 -6.63 -7.37
N GLN A 158 -3.23 -7.90 -7.41
CA GLN A 158 -2.83 -8.57 -8.65
C GLN A 158 -3.94 -9.51 -9.07
N ILE A 159 -4.47 -9.30 -10.26
CA ILE A 159 -5.57 -10.04 -10.86
C ILE A 159 -4.99 -10.81 -12.04
N ASN A 160 -4.91 -12.12 -11.93
CA ASN A 160 -4.50 -12.97 -13.02
C ASN A 160 -5.76 -13.41 -13.77
N GLY A 161 -5.92 -12.94 -14.98
CA GLY A 161 -6.96 -13.38 -15.91
C GLY A 161 -6.48 -14.52 -16.80
N LYS A 162 -7.33 -14.99 -17.71
CA LYS A 162 -6.96 -16.05 -18.69
C LYS A 162 -5.90 -15.59 -19.68
N THR A 163 -5.94 -14.33 -20.10
CA THR A 163 -5.05 -13.79 -21.14
C THR A 163 -4.21 -12.61 -20.67
N LEU A 164 -4.67 -11.89 -19.66
CA LEU A 164 -4.06 -10.67 -19.15
C LEU A 164 -3.85 -10.78 -17.65
N THR A 165 -2.74 -10.23 -17.18
CA THR A 165 -2.53 -9.90 -15.76
C THR A 165 -2.72 -8.39 -15.58
N ASN A 166 -3.42 -8.03 -14.51
CA ASN A 166 -3.65 -6.65 -14.12
C ASN A 166 -3.13 -6.44 -12.69
N ILE A 167 -2.27 -5.43 -12.50
CA ILE A 167 -1.80 -4.99 -11.19
C ILE A 167 -2.41 -3.62 -10.92
N LYS A 168 -3.21 -3.54 -9.87
CA LYS A 168 -3.87 -2.32 -9.39
C LYS A 168 -3.19 -1.85 -8.12
N LEU A 169 -2.67 -0.62 -8.10
CA LEU A 169 -2.08 0.00 -6.91
C LEU A 169 -2.90 1.22 -6.51
N PHE A 170 -3.30 1.26 -5.26
CA PHE A 170 -3.93 2.40 -4.63
C PHE A 170 -2.89 3.07 -3.73
N LEU A 171 -2.57 4.32 -4.00
CA LEU A 171 -1.53 5.11 -3.34
C LEU A 171 -2.19 6.24 -2.55
N SER A 172 -1.91 6.33 -1.25
CA SER A 172 -2.37 7.45 -0.41
C SER A 172 -1.33 8.56 -0.43
N VAL A 173 -1.58 9.63 -1.18
CA VAL A 173 -0.66 10.77 -1.32
C VAL A 173 -1.40 12.05 -1.00
N LEU A 174 -0.98 12.78 0.04
CA LEU A 174 -1.53 14.09 0.43
C LEU A 174 -3.07 14.11 0.50
N GLU A 175 -3.63 13.21 1.30
CA GLU A 175 -5.08 13.06 1.52
C GLU A 175 -5.91 12.63 0.30
N LYS A 176 -5.27 12.41 -0.85
CA LYS A 176 -5.91 11.88 -2.07
C LYS A 176 -5.46 10.46 -2.34
N THR A 177 -6.30 9.72 -3.03
CA THR A 177 -5.95 8.39 -3.53
C THR A 177 -5.63 8.46 -5.01
N TYR A 178 -4.43 8.05 -5.36
CA TYR A 178 -4.03 7.82 -6.74
C TYR A 178 -4.11 6.34 -7.06
N TYR A 179 -4.42 6.04 -8.31
CA TYR A 179 -4.65 4.70 -8.76
C TYR A 179 -3.77 4.42 -9.98
N LEU A 180 -2.76 3.57 -9.81
CA LEU A 180 -1.95 3.06 -10.91
C LEU A 180 -2.50 1.71 -11.34
N ASN A 181 -2.72 1.54 -12.62
CA ASN A 181 -3.26 0.32 -13.17
C ASN A 181 -2.34 -0.18 -14.30
N TYR A 182 -1.75 -1.35 -14.13
CA TYR A 182 -0.86 -1.97 -15.07
C TYR A 182 -1.48 -3.20 -15.70
N TYR A 183 -1.63 -3.18 -17.02
CA TYR A 183 -2.13 -4.29 -17.80
C TYR A 183 -1.02 -4.88 -18.65
N VAL A 184 -0.91 -6.18 -18.69
CA VAL A 184 0.07 -6.90 -19.50
C VAL A 184 -0.45 -8.27 -19.92
N SER A 185 -0.09 -8.72 -21.11
CA SER A 185 -0.35 -10.10 -21.56
C SER A 185 0.35 -11.11 -20.64
N ASN A 186 -0.32 -12.20 -20.29
CA ASN A 186 0.28 -13.27 -19.48
C ASN A 186 1.56 -13.83 -20.11
N LEU A 187 1.66 -13.82 -21.44
CA LEU A 187 2.85 -14.29 -22.17
C LEU A 187 4.08 -13.45 -21.90
N LEU A 188 3.88 -12.16 -21.59
CA LEU A 188 4.94 -11.17 -21.38
C LEU A 188 5.12 -10.79 -19.90
N PHE A 189 4.27 -11.29 -19.02
CA PHE A 189 4.22 -10.85 -17.62
C PHE A 189 5.56 -10.93 -16.92
N ASN A 190 6.26 -12.07 -17.01
CA ASN A 190 7.54 -12.25 -16.32
C ASN A 190 8.62 -11.31 -16.84
N ASP A 191 8.65 -11.03 -18.14
CA ASP A 191 9.63 -10.13 -18.77
C ASP A 191 9.34 -8.67 -18.42
N LYS A 192 8.06 -8.28 -18.41
CA LYS A 192 7.61 -6.92 -18.16
C LYS A 192 7.47 -6.57 -16.67
N LEU A 193 7.37 -7.56 -15.79
CA LEU A 193 7.26 -7.32 -14.35
C LEU A 193 8.47 -6.54 -13.81
N SER A 194 9.69 -6.89 -14.24
CA SER A 194 10.90 -6.20 -13.79
C SER A 194 10.98 -4.74 -14.26
N GLU A 195 10.41 -4.42 -15.44
CA GLU A 195 10.28 -3.04 -15.92
C GLU A 195 9.33 -2.25 -15.02
N PHE A 196 8.17 -2.83 -14.69
CA PHE A 196 7.17 -2.19 -13.85
C PHE A 196 7.64 -2.04 -12.40
N GLU A 197 8.26 -3.06 -11.80
CA GLU A 197 8.85 -2.97 -10.48
C GLU A 197 9.94 -1.89 -10.40
N SER A 198 10.79 -1.81 -11.43
CA SER A 198 11.79 -0.74 -11.54
C SER A 198 11.14 0.64 -11.65
N CYS A 199 10.06 0.78 -12.38
CA CYS A 199 9.27 2.00 -12.45
C CYS A 199 8.76 2.40 -11.06
N LEU A 200 8.12 1.49 -10.33
CA LEU A 200 7.60 1.73 -8.98
C LEU A 200 8.69 2.08 -7.97
N SER A 201 9.90 1.50 -8.10
CA SER A 201 11.03 1.82 -7.21
C SER A 201 11.47 3.28 -7.29
N THR A 202 11.11 3.99 -8.36
CA THR A 202 11.45 5.41 -8.57
C THR A 202 10.32 6.37 -8.20
N LEU A 203 9.20 5.85 -7.68
CA LEU A 203 8.07 6.68 -7.27
C LEU A 203 8.46 7.55 -6.08
N GLU A 204 8.31 8.85 -6.20
CA GLU A 204 8.61 9.84 -5.16
C GLU A 204 7.55 10.94 -5.08
N ILE A 205 7.34 11.47 -3.88
CA ILE A 205 6.43 12.59 -3.67
C ILE A 205 7.15 13.89 -4.04
N ASN A 206 6.52 14.70 -4.88
CA ASN A 206 7.06 16.00 -5.28
C ASN A 206 7.03 16.97 -4.09
N LYS A 207 8.18 17.53 -3.74
CA LYS A 207 8.34 18.42 -2.58
C LYS A 207 7.50 19.69 -2.66
N GLU A 208 7.19 20.15 -3.85
CA GLU A 208 6.35 21.35 -4.07
C GLU A 208 4.92 21.20 -3.54
N PHE A 209 4.46 19.98 -3.27
CA PHE A 209 3.13 19.70 -2.75
C PHE A 209 3.13 19.35 -1.25
N THR A 210 4.29 19.37 -0.59
CA THR A 210 4.44 18.99 0.84
C THR A 210 4.60 20.19 1.78
N GLU A 211 4.61 21.44 1.25
CA GLU A 211 4.72 22.70 2.03
C GLU A 211 3.37 23.32 2.37
#